data_3bc546df3a078ca9b7ff38f2140a643e
#
_entry.id   3bc546df3a078ca9b7ff38f2140a643e
#
_cell.length_a   1.000
_cell.length_b   1.000
_cell.length_c   1.000
_cell.angle_alpha   90.00
_cell.angle_beta   90.00
_cell.angle_gamma   90.00
#
_symmetry.space_group_name_H-M   'P 1'
#
loop_
_entity.id
_entity.type
_entity.pdbx_description
1 polymer ?
#
loop_
_entity_poly.entity_id
_entity_poly.type
_entity_poly.pdbx_seq_one_letter_code
_entity_poly.pdbx_strand_id
1 'polypeptide(L)'
;MNFGYSNLSIITLEKDDCESVKDNDVKIFTGFKTVRELGRIDENSENLQCFCYKQSDILKNENYKFIITDNSKIAIINDSKVRIGDVADVVTGFYSGNNKEFICAKSKEIKGAQNYRMVDCDKIYDCYDLTGIKNVAEGYVAYVKGSSDTRYIRKEDEWYVRWDKETVDFYIKDKKARFQNSKFYFKTGIAIPMVKSKQIKATLMRNRVFDQSIVGIFPKEKNKIYYMLALMNSNVINKLLHIINPTANNSANYIKQLPYREPGYEMLMKINSNVVKILDMNPETDIDKIEAVNEENNKIFDLLYQDIL
;
A
#
# COMPACT_ATOMS: atom_id res chain seq x y z
N MET A 1 12.01 -18.97 -19.63
CA MET A 1 11.13 -18.95 -18.42
C MET A 1 11.80 -18.06 -17.38
N ASN A 2 11.29 -16.85 -17.16
CA ASN A 2 11.76 -16.01 -16.08
C ASN A 2 11.05 -16.48 -14.81
N PHE A 3 11.73 -17.21 -13.98
CA PHE A 3 11.27 -17.47 -12.63
C PHE A 3 11.26 -16.15 -11.86
N GLY A 4 10.10 -15.75 -11.33
CA GLY A 4 9.99 -14.60 -10.45
C GLY A 4 11.00 -14.76 -9.31
N TYR A 5 11.80 -13.74 -9.08
CA TYR A 5 12.79 -13.73 -8.03
C TYR A 5 12.09 -13.76 -6.68
N SER A 6 12.06 -14.93 -6.04
CA SER A 6 11.95 -14.99 -4.59
C SER A 6 13.31 -14.57 -4.06
N ASN A 7 13.37 -13.51 -3.26
CA ASN A 7 14.59 -13.17 -2.53
C ASN A 7 14.91 -14.34 -1.59
N LEU A 8 15.93 -15.10 -1.92
CA LEU A 8 16.40 -16.18 -1.07
C LEU A 8 17.32 -15.57 -0.01
N SER A 9 16.99 -15.78 1.25
CA SER A 9 17.85 -15.42 2.38
C SER A 9 18.41 -16.69 3.00
N ILE A 10 19.72 -16.73 3.25
CA ILE A 10 20.37 -17.78 4.03
C ILE A 10 20.67 -17.18 5.39
N ILE A 11 20.12 -17.78 6.45
CA ILE A 11 20.34 -17.35 7.83
C ILE A 11 21.02 -18.50 8.56
N THR A 12 22.19 -18.24 9.14
CA THR A 12 22.88 -19.18 10.04
C THR A 12 22.59 -18.74 11.46
N LEU A 13 22.03 -19.63 12.27
CA LEU A 13 21.73 -19.42 13.68
C LEU A 13 22.43 -20.47 14.50
N GLU A 14 23.07 -20.04 15.59
CA GLU A 14 23.59 -20.91 16.63
C GLU A 14 22.75 -20.68 17.90
N LYS A 15 22.29 -21.77 18.52
CA LYS A 15 21.58 -21.70 19.79
C LYS A 15 22.58 -21.60 20.92
N ASP A 16 22.51 -20.50 21.67
CA ASP A 16 23.30 -20.31 22.88
C ASP A 16 22.36 -19.84 24.02
N ASP A 17 22.55 -20.35 25.20
CA ASP A 17 21.74 -20.04 26.39
C ASP A 17 22.40 -18.94 27.27
N CYS A 18 23.49 -18.33 26.80
CA CYS A 18 24.24 -17.33 27.55
C CYS A 18 23.64 -15.92 27.41
N GLU A 19 23.58 -15.15 28.51
CA GLU A 19 23.11 -13.75 28.46
C GLU A 19 23.97 -12.83 27.58
N SER A 20 25.24 -13.19 27.35
CA SER A 20 26.15 -12.48 26.45
C SER A 20 25.71 -12.48 24.99
N VAL A 21 24.84 -13.41 24.58
CA VAL A 21 24.33 -13.53 23.20
C VAL A 21 23.61 -12.25 22.73
N LYS A 22 23.04 -11.46 23.62
CA LYS A 22 22.36 -10.20 23.28
C LYS A 22 23.28 -9.15 22.65
N ASP A 23 24.59 -9.24 22.92
CA ASP A 23 25.58 -8.29 22.42
C ASP A 23 26.30 -8.76 21.16
N ASN A 24 25.95 -9.95 20.64
CA ASN A 24 26.54 -10.45 19.42
C ASN A 24 26.28 -9.52 18.23
N ASP A 25 27.30 -9.41 17.38
CA ASP A 25 27.19 -8.72 16.10
C ASP A 25 26.53 -9.63 15.07
N VAL A 26 25.46 -9.11 14.43
CA VAL A 26 24.80 -9.76 13.31
C VAL A 26 25.22 -9.04 12.04
N LYS A 27 25.92 -9.74 11.15
CA LYS A 27 26.34 -9.22 9.84
C LYS A 27 25.36 -9.66 8.77
N ILE A 28 24.82 -8.70 8.02
CA ILE A 28 23.90 -8.93 6.91
C ILE A 28 24.55 -8.44 5.63
N PHE A 29 24.78 -9.35 4.71
CA PHE A 29 25.35 -9.04 3.40
C PHE A 29 24.24 -9.01 2.35
N THR A 30 24.23 -7.99 1.50
CA THR A 30 23.27 -7.82 0.39
C THR A 30 23.99 -7.45 -0.89
N GLY A 31 23.28 -7.54 -2.04
CA GLY A 31 23.84 -7.16 -3.34
C GLY A 31 24.36 -8.34 -4.17
N PHE A 32 24.19 -9.58 -3.69
CA PHE A 32 24.57 -10.76 -4.47
C PHE A 32 23.80 -10.86 -5.79
N LYS A 33 24.53 -11.02 -6.89
CA LYS A 33 23.97 -11.23 -8.23
C LYS A 33 23.89 -12.70 -8.60
N THR A 34 24.76 -13.54 -7.99
CA THR A 34 24.85 -14.97 -8.28
C THR A 34 25.11 -15.76 -7.00
N VAL A 35 24.70 -17.05 -6.99
CA VAL A 35 24.97 -17.97 -5.87
C VAL A 35 26.48 -18.20 -5.65
N ARG A 36 27.29 -18.05 -6.69
CA ARG A 36 28.76 -18.22 -6.58
C ARG A 36 29.43 -17.12 -5.74
N GLU A 37 28.82 -15.94 -5.66
CA GLU A 37 29.30 -14.83 -4.83
C GLU A 37 29.14 -15.12 -3.34
N LEU A 38 28.18 -15.97 -2.94
CA LEU A 38 28.00 -16.41 -1.54
C LEU A 38 29.22 -17.17 -0.99
N GLY A 39 29.94 -17.91 -1.83
CA GLY A 39 31.16 -18.64 -1.43
C GLY A 39 32.42 -17.78 -1.35
N ARG A 40 32.31 -16.48 -1.63
CA ARG A 40 33.41 -15.52 -1.67
C ARG A 40 33.08 -14.25 -0.89
N ILE A 41 32.37 -14.42 0.23
CA ILE A 41 32.05 -13.26 1.10
C ILE A 41 33.35 -12.77 1.72
N ASP A 42 33.82 -11.67 1.17
CA ASP A 42 34.94 -10.89 1.66
C ASP A 42 34.43 -9.48 1.91
N GLU A 43 34.81 -8.89 3.04
CA GLU A 43 34.37 -7.53 3.46
C GLU A 43 34.78 -6.45 2.45
N ASN A 44 35.69 -6.74 1.52
CA ASN A 44 36.21 -5.85 0.49
C ASN A 44 35.55 -6.05 -0.89
N SER A 45 34.50 -6.85 -1.00
CA SER A 45 33.83 -7.07 -2.28
C SER A 45 33.06 -5.81 -2.70
N GLU A 46 33.53 -5.11 -3.74
CA GLU A 46 33.00 -3.80 -4.22
C GLU A 46 31.49 -3.75 -4.50
N ASN A 47 30.84 -4.89 -4.64
CA ASN A 47 29.40 -4.99 -4.95
C ASN A 47 28.52 -5.41 -3.77
N LEU A 48 29.11 -5.76 -2.63
CA LEU A 48 28.39 -6.22 -1.45
C LEU A 48 28.24 -5.08 -0.44
N GLN A 49 27.03 -4.91 0.04
CA GLN A 49 26.76 -4.06 1.19
C GLN A 49 26.70 -4.91 2.44
N CYS A 50 27.49 -4.57 3.45
CA CYS A 50 27.48 -5.21 4.75
C CYS A 50 26.83 -4.29 5.78
N PHE A 51 25.81 -4.79 6.46
CA PHE A 51 25.15 -4.13 7.57
C PHE A 51 25.48 -4.88 8.85
N CYS A 52 25.91 -4.17 9.88
CA CYS A 52 26.24 -4.73 11.19
C CYS A 52 25.22 -4.24 12.23
N TYR A 53 24.61 -5.15 12.94
CA TYR A 53 23.66 -4.86 14.01
C TYR A 53 24.02 -5.59 15.28
N LYS A 54 23.70 -5.01 16.42
CA LYS A 54 23.66 -5.80 17.67
C LYS A 54 22.39 -6.66 17.67
N GLN A 55 22.50 -7.87 18.14
CA GLN A 55 21.34 -8.77 18.27
C GLN A 55 20.24 -8.13 19.14
N SER A 56 20.62 -7.37 20.17
CA SER A 56 19.70 -6.59 21.02
C SER A 56 18.90 -5.53 20.24
N ASP A 57 19.45 -4.98 19.14
CA ASP A 57 18.74 -3.99 18.31
C ASP A 57 17.66 -4.66 17.46
N ILE A 58 17.93 -5.90 17.00
CA ILE A 58 16.91 -6.68 16.26
C ILE A 58 15.73 -7.00 17.17
N LEU A 59 15.96 -7.23 18.47
CA LEU A 59 14.90 -7.49 19.44
C LEU A 59 13.96 -6.28 19.67
N LYS A 60 14.42 -5.06 19.38
CA LYS A 60 13.61 -3.82 19.46
C LYS A 60 12.66 -3.66 18.27
N ASN A 61 12.93 -4.35 17.16
CA ASN A 61 12.09 -4.28 15.97
C ASN A 61 10.78 -5.04 16.19
N GLU A 62 9.67 -4.50 15.69
CA GLU A 62 8.37 -5.16 15.75
C GLU A 62 8.43 -6.55 15.08
N ASN A 63 7.98 -7.57 15.81
CA ASN A 63 8.06 -8.99 15.41
C ASN A 63 9.50 -9.47 15.14
N TYR A 64 10.52 -8.87 15.77
CA TYR A 64 11.93 -9.26 15.66
C TYR A 64 12.45 -9.30 14.22
N LYS A 65 11.97 -8.40 13.37
CA LYS A 65 12.34 -8.37 11.96
C LYS A 65 13.76 -7.89 11.76
N PHE A 66 14.45 -8.51 10.79
CA PHE A 66 15.67 -7.95 10.23
C PHE A 66 15.30 -6.80 9.29
N ILE A 67 15.66 -5.58 9.65
CA ILE A 67 15.48 -4.40 8.82
C ILE A 67 16.84 -4.04 8.24
N ILE A 68 16.97 -4.13 6.92
CA ILE A 68 18.25 -3.94 6.23
C ILE A 68 18.37 -2.47 5.82
N THR A 69 18.89 -1.65 6.71
CA THR A 69 19.19 -0.23 6.45
C THR A 69 20.19 0.28 7.49
N ASP A 70 20.54 1.55 7.43
CA ASP A 70 21.37 2.20 8.43
C ASP A 70 20.69 2.20 9.82
N ASN A 71 21.44 1.79 10.85
CA ASN A 71 20.94 1.70 12.24
C ASN A 71 20.31 3.01 12.75
N SER A 72 20.85 4.15 12.34
CA SER A 72 20.30 5.45 12.73
C SER A 72 18.85 5.64 12.23
N LYS A 73 18.58 5.23 11.00
CA LYS A 73 17.23 5.33 10.41
C LYS A 73 16.23 4.37 11.05
N ILE A 74 16.66 3.18 11.43
CA ILE A 74 15.82 2.22 12.15
C ILE A 74 15.40 2.77 13.50
N ALA A 75 16.35 3.34 14.25
CA ALA A 75 16.08 3.92 15.56
C ALA A 75 15.02 5.03 15.45
N ILE A 76 15.16 5.95 14.49
CA ILE A 76 14.22 7.06 14.30
C ILE A 76 12.82 6.55 13.91
N ILE A 77 12.72 5.52 13.04
CA ILE A 77 11.44 4.90 12.67
C ILE A 77 10.79 4.25 13.91
N ASN A 78 11.58 3.53 14.70
CA ASN A 78 11.07 2.85 15.90
C ASN A 78 10.66 3.84 17.00
N ASP A 79 11.36 4.95 17.14
CA ASP A 79 11.10 5.99 18.12
C ASP A 79 9.97 6.96 17.71
N SER A 80 9.41 6.81 16.52
CA SER A 80 8.29 7.64 16.07
C SER A 80 7.07 7.47 16.97
N LYS A 81 6.69 8.57 17.64
CA LYS A 81 5.59 8.57 18.62
C LYS A 81 4.22 8.35 18.00
N VAL A 82 4.03 8.78 16.76
CA VAL A 82 2.75 8.69 16.03
C VAL A 82 2.98 7.97 14.71
N ARG A 83 2.12 7.03 14.39
CA ARG A 83 2.16 6.22 13.16
C ARG A 83 0.88 6.39 12.36
N ILE A 84 0.90 6.02 11.09
CA ILE A 84 -0.29 6.06 10.21
C ILE A 84 -1.47 5.32 10.86
N GLY A 85 -1.23 4.15 11.48
CA GLY A 85 -2.28 3.37 12.16
C GLY A 85 -2.93 4.07 13.35
N ASP A 86 -2.28 5.08 13.96
CA ASP A 86 -2.83 5.86 15.06
C ASP A 86 -3.82 6.91 14.57
N VAL A 87 -3.63 7.44 13.36
CA VAL A 87 -4.40 8.55 12.79
C VAL A 87 -5.36 8.12 11.67
N ALA A 88 -5.26 6.89 11.18
CA ALA A 88 -6.11 6.35 10.13
C ALA A 88 -6.43 4.87 10.34
N ASP A 89 -7.62 4.45 9.92
CA ASP A 89 -7.93 3.04 9.72
C ASP A 89 -7.27 2.59 8.40
N VAL A 90 -6.45 1.56 8.47
CA VAL A 90 -5.76 0.96 7.32
C VAL A 90 -6.20 -0.49 7.19
N VAL A 91 -6.92 -0.80 6.13
CA VAL A 91 -7.64 -2.06 5.98
C VAL A 91 -7.51 -2.64 4.58
N THR A 92 -7.63 -3.95 4.44
CA THR A 92 -7.75 -4.62 3.15
C THR A 92 -9.20 -4.72 2.72
N GLY A 93 -9.43 -4.74 1.42
CA GLY A 93 -10.76 -4.82 0.86
C GLY A 93 -11.38 -6.21 0.86
N PHE A 94 -12.35 -6.37 0.04
CA PHE A 94 -13.27 -7.49 -0.09
C PHE A 94 -12.76 -8.57 -1.04
N TYR A 95 -13.08 -9.83 -0.75
CA TYR A 95 -12.92 -10.96 -1.65
C TYR A 95 -14.25 -11.67 -1.84
N SER A 96 -14.70 -11.82 -3.08
CA SER A 96 -16.01 -12.38 -3.42
C SER A 96 -16.16 -13.89 -3.24
N GLY A 97 -15.07 -14.61 -2.96
CA GLY A 97 -15.04 -16.07 -2.98
C GLY A 97 -14.88 -16.67 -4.38
N ASN A 98 -15.40 -16.02 -5.42
CA ASN A 98 -15.26 -16.41 -6.82
C ASN A 98 -15.24 -15.16 -7.73
N ASN A 99 -14.07 -14.59 -7.90
CA ASN A 99 -13.91 -13.36 -8.68
C ASN A 99 -14.39 -13.50 -10.14
N LYS A 100 -14.26 -14.69 -10.76
CA LYS A 100 -14.68 -14.89 -12.16
C LYS A 100 -16.19 -14.82 -12.33
N GLU A 101 -16.93 -15.14 -11.30
CA GLU A 101 -18.39 -15.10 -11.30
C GLU A 101 -18.94 -13.72 -10.97
N PHE A 102 -18.38 -13.08 -9.97
CA PHE A 102 -18.96 -11.89 -9.37
C PHE A 102 -18.31 -10.57 -9.80
N ILE A 103 -17.16 -10.61 -10.45
CA ILE A 103 -16.46 -9.41 -10.91
C ILE A 103 -16.51 -9.33 -12.42
N CYS A 104 -16.85 -8.16 -12.94
CA CYS A 104 -16.86 -7.83 -14.35
C CYS A 104 -15.89 -6.70 -14.64
N ALA A 105 -15.35 -6.68 -15.86
CA ALA A 105 -14.54 -5.59 -16.38
C ALA A 105 -15.38 -4.72 -17.34
N LYS A 106 -15.05 -3.44 -17.46
CA LYS A 106 -15.67 -2.54 -18.43
C LYS A 106 -15.30 -2.93 -19.87
N SER A 107 -14.04 -3.35 -20.08
CA SER A 107 -13.50 -3.73 -21.39
C SER A 107 -12.48 -4.87 -21.24
N LYS A 108 -12.29 -5.66 -22.31
CA LYS A 108 -11.24 -6.68 -22.40
C LYS A 108 -9.83 -6.11 -22.55
N GLU A 109 -9.70 -4.85 -22.90
CA GLU A 109 -8.43 -4.13 -23.02
C GLU A 109 -7.79 -3.81 -21.68
N ILE A 110 -8.60 -3.80 -20.61
CA ILE A 110 -8.13 -3.59 -19.26
C ILE A 110 -7.15 -4.69 -18.88
N LYS A 111 -6.01 -4.31 -18.32
CA LYS A 111 -4.97 -5.24 -17.90
C LYS A 111 -5.50 -6.29 -16.92
N GLY A 112 -5.40 -7.55 -17.31
CA GLY A 112 -5.87 -8.68 -16.49
C GLY A 112 -7.36 -9.02 -16.66
N ALA A 113 -8.09 -8.34 -17.54
CA ALA A 113 -9.53 -8.54 -17.75
C ALA A 113 -9.89 -9.68 -18.71
N GLN A 114 -8.91 -10.31 -19.38
CA GLN A 114 -9.13 -11.30 -20.44
C GLN A 114 -10.02 -12.46 -19.99
N ASN A 115 -9.90 -12.88 -18.72
CA ASN A 115 -10.64 -14.00 -18.13
C ASN A 115 -11.89 -13.59 -17.34
N TYR A 116 -12.26 -12.30 -17.36
CA TYR A 116 -13.45 -11.79 -16.67
C TYR A 116 -14.56 -11.50 -17.69
N ARG A 117 -15.81 -11.55 -17.25
CA ARG A 117 -16.95 -11.11 -18.05
C ARG A 117 -16.90 -9.58 -18.21
N MET A 118 -17.48 -9.08 -19.30
CA MET A 118 -17.76 -7.65 -19.43
C MET A 118 -19.04 -7.31 -18.67
N VAL A 119 -19.06 -6.15 -18.04
CA VAL A 119 -20.25 -5.65 -17.37
C VAL A 119 -21.26 -5.19 -18.42
N ASP A 120 -22.52 -5.47 -18.18
CA ASP A 120 -23.65 -4.87 -18.90
C ASP A 120 -23.90 -3.48 -18.32
N CYS A 121 -23.76 -2.45 -19.15
CA CYS A 121 -23.86 -1.05 -18.69
C CYS A 121 -25.24 -0.74 -18.10
N ASP A 122 -26.31 -1.38 -18.57
CA ASP A 122 -27.68 -1.18 -18.07
C ASP A 122 -27.89 -1.80 -16.67
N LYS A 123 -26.93 -2.60 -16.20
CA LYS A 123 -26.94 -3.21 -14.87
C LYS A 123 -25.98 -2.55 -13.88
N ILE A 124 -25.38 -1.43 -14.22
CA ILE A 124 -24.56 -0.63 -13.33
C ILE A 124 -25.43 0.33 -12.53
N TYR A 125 -25.26 0.32 -11.22
CA TYR A 125 -26.06 1.12 -10.29
C TYR A 125 -25.21 1.99 -9.39
N ASP A 126 -25.63 3.23 -9.18
CA ASP A 126 -25.13 4.10 -8.13
C ASP A 126 -25.80 3.75 -6.80
N CYS A 127 -25.48 2.59 -6.27
CA CYS A 127 -26.00 2.10 -5.01
C CYS A 127 -24.89 2.04 -3.96
N TYR A 128 -25.16 2.59 -2.79
CA TYR A 128 -24.22 2.66 -1.65
C TYR A 128 -24.75 1.91 -0.42
N ASP A 129 -25.75 1.06 -0.61
CA ASP A 129 -26.32 0.23 0.46
C ASP A 129 -25.49 -1.04 0.66
N LEU A 130 -25.05 -1.27 1.91
CA LEU A 130 -24.30 -2.45 2.29
C LEU A 130 -25.11 -3.75 2.23
N THR A 131 -26.43 -3.64 2.13
CA THR A 131 -27.34 -4.80 1.97
C THR A 131 -27.61 -5.16 0.51
N GLY A 132 -27.03 -4.41 -0.43
CA GLY A 132 -27.16 -4.65 -1.85
C GLY A 132 -28.33 -3.90 -2.52
N ILE A 133 -28.34 -3.96 -3.85
CA ILE A 133 -29.37 -3.36 -4.71
C ILE A 133 -30.64 -4.21 -4.57
N LYS A 134 -31.76 -3.57 -4.27
CA LYS A 134 -33.07 -4.22 -4.06
C LYS A 134 -33.86 -4.30 -5.36
N ASN A 135 -34.70 -5.33 -5.48
CA ASN A 135 -35.64 -5.51 -6.58
C ASN A 135 -34.97 -5.67 -7.98
N VAL A 136 -33.75 -6.17 -8.01
CA VAL A 136 -33.03 -6.53 -9.25
C VAL A 136 -32.48 -7.95 -9.13
N ALA A 137 -32.55 -8.70 -10.23
CA ALA A 137 -32.00 -10.06 -10.30
C ALA A 137 -30.48 -10.04 -10.44
N GLU A 138 -29.93 -8.98 -11.03
CA GLU A 138 -28.50 -8.80 -11.24
C GLU A 138 -28.20 -7.31 -11.28
N GLY A 139 -27.23 -6.85 -10.48
CA GLY A 139 -26.80 -5.47 -10.46
C GLY A 139 -25.36 -5.32 -10.02
N TYR A 140 -24.68 -4.32 -10.52
CA TYR A 140 -23.26 -4.10 -10.30
C TYR A 140 -22.99 -2.70 -9.76
N VAL A 141 -21.98 -2.60 -8.91
CA VAL A 141 -21.44 -1.31 -8.42
C VAL A 141 -19.96 -1.18 -8.76
N ALA A 142 -19.48 0.04 -8.83
CA ALA A 142 -18.09 0.33 -9.12
C ALA A 142 -17.14 -0.29 -8.08
N TYR A 143 -16.05 -0.86 -8.56
CA TYR A 143 -15.12 -1.68 -7.78
C TYR A 143 -13.66 -1.28 -8.04
N VAL A 144 -12.94 -0.93 -6.99
CA VAL A 144 -11.52 -0.60 -7.08
C VAL A 144 -10.69 -1.87 -7.01
N LYS A 145 -10.06 -2.24 -8.12
CA LYS A 145 -9.25 -3.45 -8.28
C LYS A 145 -7.95 -3.15 -9.03
N GLY A 146 -6.87 -3.81 -8.61
CA GLY A 146 -5.57 -3.70 -9.29
C GLY A 146 -4.86 -2.35 -9.07
N SER A 147 -3.69 -2.21 -9.71
CA SER A 147 -2.89 -0.98 -9.67
C SER A 147 -3.51 0.10 -10.54
N SER A 148 -3.31 1.36 -10.14
CA SER A 148 -3.55 2.51 -11.00
C SER A 148 -2.26 2.90 -11.71
N ASP A 149 -2.35 3.32 -12.97
CA ASP A 149 -1.20 3.89 -13.68
C ASP A 149 -0.96 5.36 -13.32
N THR A 150 -1.93 5.98 -12.65
CA THR A 150 -1.92 7.38 -12.22
C THR A 150 -1.86 7.51 -10.71
N ARG A 151 -1.39 8.65 -10.21
CA ARG A 151 -1.42 9.06 -8.80
C ARG A 151 -2.62 9.97 -8.54
N TYR A 152 -3.05 10.07 -7.30
CA TYR A 152 -4.13 10.95 -6.82
C TYR A 152 -5.50 10.63 -7.41
N ILE A 153 -5.60 10.53 -8.73
CA ILE A 153 -6.85 10.34 -9.48
C ILE A 153 -6.80 8.97 -10.16
N ARG A 154 -7.82 8.15 -9.99
CA ARG A 154 -8.07 7.03 -10.88
C ARG A 154 -8.68 7.56 -12.16
N LYS A 155 -8.32 6.93 -13.28
CA LYS A 155 -9.03 7.08 -14.54
C LYS A 155 -10.50 6.70 -14.34
N GLU A 156 -11.15 6.18 -15.30
CA GLU A 156 -12.51 5.68 -15.18
C GLU A 156 -12.63 4.43 -14.27
N ASP A 157 -13.85 4.08 -13.89
CA ASP A 157 -14.14 2.80 -13.29
C ASP A 157 -13.96 1.69 -14.31
N GLU A 158 -12.97 0.85 -14.09
CA GLU A 158 -12.61 -0.26 -14.96
C GLU A 158 -13.25 -1.59 -14.55
N TRP A 159 -13.61 -1.69 -13.27
CA TRP A 159 -14.09 -2.92 -12.65
C TRP A 159 -15.38 -2.69 -11.91
N TYR A 160 -16.22 -3.72 -11.91
CA TYR A 160 -17.52 -3.75 -11.26
C TYR A 160 -17.70 -5.04 -10.50
N VAL A 161 -18.35 -4.99 -9.35
CA VAL A 161 -18.67 -6.17 -8.55
C VAL A 161 -20.19 -6.33 -8.46
N ARG A 162 -20.65 -7.55 -8.58
CA ARG A 162 -22.06 -7.87 -8.43
C ARG A 162 -22.55 -7.53 -7.03
N TRP A 163 -23.64 -6.79 -6.92
CA TRP A 163 -24.07 -6.17 -5.67
C TRP A 163 -25.60 -6.20 -5.47
N ASP A 164 -26.33 -7.08 -6.18
CA ASP A 164 -27.71 -7.32 -5.85
C ASP A 164 -27.84 -7.95 -4.44
N LYS A 165 -29.02 -7.78 -3.83
CA LYS A 165 -29.25 -8.20 -2.44
C LYS A 165 -28.92 -9.68 -2.20
N GLU A 166 -29.33 -10.57 -3.09
CA GLU A 166 -29.07 -12.01 -2.95
C GLU A 166 -27.57 -12.32 -2.97
N THR A 167 -26.85 -11.65 -3.85
CA THR A 167 -25.40 -11.80 -3.96
C THR A 167 -24.68 -11.26 -2.73
N VAL A 168 -25.09 -10.12 -2.17
CA VAL A 168 -24.50 -9.60 -0.93
C VAL A 168 -24.81 -10.52 0.25
N ASP A 169 -26.03 -11.05 0.35
CA ASP A 169 -26.40 -12.05 1.37
C ASP A 169 -25.53 -13.33 1.23
N PHE A 170 -25.18 -13.72 0.00
CA PHE A 170 -24.24 -14.81 -0.26
C PHE A 170 -22.84 -14.47 0.27
N TYR A 171 -22.28 -13.29 -0.05
CA TYR A 171 -20.96 -12.89 0.43
C TYR A 171 -20.83 -12.90 1.96
N ILE A 172 -21.91 -12.55 2.65
CA ILE A 172 -21.93 -12.53 4.13
C ILE A 172 -21.91 -13.94 4.72
N LYS A 173 -22.55 -14.91 4.05
CA LYS A 173 -22.74 -16.28 4.55
C LYS A 173 -21.67 -17.25 4.08
N ASP A 174 -21.09 -17.02 2.90
CA ASP A 174 -20.13 -17.95 2.28
C ASP A 174 -18.79 -17.95 3.00
N LYS A 175 -18.25 -19.14 3.26
CA LYS A 175 -16.98 -19.32 4.00
C LYS A 175 -15.74 -18.96 3.17
N LYS A 176 -15.84 -18.92 1.83
CA LYS A 176 -14.73 -18.56 0.94
C LYS A 176 -14.70 -17.05 0.69
N ALA A 177 -15.86 -16.42 0.68
CA ALA A 177 -15.95 -14.98 0.60
C ALA A 177 -15.39 -14.33 1.89
N ARG A 178 -14.79 -13.16 1.73
CA ARG A 178 -14.28 -12.35 2.86
C ARG A 178 -14.96 -11.00 2.81
N PHE A 179 -16.18 -10.94 3.32
CA PHE A 179 -16.96 -9.72 3.47
C PHE A 179 -16.48 -8.92 4.68
N GLN A 180 -15.17 -8.61 4.67
CA GLN A 180 -14.49 -7.94 5.79
C GLN A 180 -14.44 -6.43 5.58
N ASN A 181 -14.36 -5.69 6.69
CA ASN A 181 -14.18 -4.23 6.66
C ASN A 181 -15.31 -3.47 5.92
N SER A 182 -16.50 -4.06 5.81
CA SER A 182 -17.65 -3.52 5.07
C SER A 182 -18.06 -2.12 5.51
N LYS A 183 -17.81 -1.74 6.77
CA LYS A 183 -18.06 -0.36 7.26
C LYS A 183 -17.31 0.72 6.48
N PHE A 184 -16.31 0.37 5.66
CA PHE A 184 -15.52 1.28 4.83
C PHE A 184 -15.95 1.29 3.36
N TYR A 185 -16.81 0.37 2.93
CA TYR A 185 -17.31 0.39 1.56
C TYR A 185 -18.15 1.65 1.34
N PHE A 186 -18.07 2.17 0.13
CA PHE A 186 -18.73 3.41 -0.31
C PHE A 186 -18.29 4.68 0.44
N LYS A 187 -17.28 4.60 1.30
CA LYS A 187 -16.71 5.79 1.97
C LYS A 187 -15.59 6.41 1.14
N THR A 188 -15.35 7.70 1.40
CA THR A 188 -14.17 8.37 0.89
C THR A 188 -12.94 7.88 1.62
N GLY A 189 -11.96 7.38 0.87
CA GLY A 189 -10.70 6.86 1.38
C GLY A 189 -9.60 6.94 0.33
N ILE A 190 -8.45 6.39 0.66
CA ILE A 190 -7.29 6.32 -0.24
C ILE A 190 -7.05 4.86 -0.58
N ALA A 191 -6.91 4.56 -1.87
CA ALA A 191 -6.61 3.22 -2.38
C ALA A 191 -5.13 3.09 -2.71
N ILE A 192 -4.47 2.09 -2.12
CA ILE A 192 -3.07 1.73 -2.41
C ILE A 192 -3.05 0.29 -2.92
N PRO A 193 -2.42 0.02 -4.08
CA PRO A 193 -2.22 -1.35 -4.54
C PRO A 193 -1.35 -2.14 -3.57
N MET A 194 -1.78 -3.37 -3.27
CA MET A 194 -1.00 -4.26 -2.40
C MET A 194 0.29 -4.73 -3.06
N VAL A 195 0.32 -4.87 -4.38
CA VAL A 195 1.54 -5.25 -5.10
C VAL A 195 2.54 -4.11 -5.06
N LYS A 196 3.75 -4.40 -4.57
CA LYS A 196 4.85 -3.44 -4.45
C LYS A 196 5.33 -3.00 -5.83
N SER A 197 5.50 -1.71 -6.00
CA SER A 197 6.11 -1.06 -7.16
C SER A 197 7.26 -0.17 -6.71
N LYS A 198 8.05 0.34 -7.66
CA LYS A 198 9.13 1.31 -7.33
C LYS A 198 8.60 2.53 -6.58
N GLN A 199 7.39 2.95 -6.91
CA GLN A 199 6.70 4.05 -6.26
C GLN A 199 5.25 3.67 -5.99
N ILE A 200 4.75 4.04 -4.81
CA ILE A 200 3.33 3.94 -4.51
C ILE A 200 2.56 4.91 -5.40
N LYS A 201 1.47 4.43 -5.96
CA LYS A 201 0.48 5.23 -6.68
C LYS A 201 -0.83 5.19 -5.90
N ALA A 202 -0.92 6.04 -4.90
CA ALA A 202 -2.12 6.18 -4.09
C ALA A 202 -3.15 7.03 -4.82
N THR A 203 -4.41 6.59 -4.82
CA THR A 203 -5.49 7.31 -5.49
C THR A 203 -6.66 7.56 -4.55
N LEU A 204 -7.37 8.66 -4.75
CA LEU A 204 -8.60 8.94 -4.02
C LEU A 204 -9.70 7.97 -4.48
N MET A 205 -10.40 7.40 -3.51
CA MET A 205 -11.50 6.48 -3.71
C MET A 205 -12.76 7.07 -3.08
N ARG A 206 -13.88 7.13 -3.83
CA ARG A 206 -15.18 7.63 -3.35
C ARG A 206 -16.28 6.73 -3.84
N ASN A 207 -17.24 6.40 -2.97
CA ASN A 207 -18.45 5.65 -3.33
C ASN A 207 -18.18 4.32 -4.06
N ARG A 208 -17.14 3.58 -3.63
CA ARG A 208 -16.75 2.31 -4.24
C ARG A 208 -16.53 1.22 -3.20
N VAL A 209 -16.73 -0.02 -3.63
CA VAL A 209 -16.18 -1.19 -2.96
C VAL A 209 -14.75 -1.41 -3.45
N PHE A 210 -13.87 -1.99 -2.67
CA PHE A 210 -12.48 -2.22 -3.05
C PHE A 210 -12.02 -3.65 -2.78
N ASP A 211 -11.16 -4.13 -3.66
CA ASP A 211 -10.65 -5.51 -3.71
C ASP A 211 -9.65 -5.80 -2.58
N GLN A 212 -9.51 -7.06 -2.21
CA GLN A 212 -8.48 -7.50 -1.26
C GLN A 212 -7.04 -7.19 -1.72
N SER A 213 -6.82 -6.93 -3.01
CA SER A 213 -5.53 -6.48 -3.56
C SER A 213 -5.27 -4.98 -3.34
N ILE A 214 -6.20 -4.30 -2.69
CA ILE A 214 -6.14 -2.87 -2.36
C ILE A 214 -6.08 -2.71 -0.84
N VAL A 215 -5.17 -1.88 -0.38
CA VAL A 215 -5.17 -1.35 0.98
C VAL A 215 -5.90 -0.01 0.96
N GLY A 216 -7.00 0.06 1.70
CA GLY A 216 -7.76 1.29 1.92
C GLY A 216 -7.25 2.02 3.15
N ILE A 217 -7.02 3.33 3.05
CA ILE A 217 -6.67 4.21 4.18
C ILE A 217 -7.80 5.20 4.38
N PHE A 218 -8.30 5.26 5.60
CA PHE A 218 -9.42 6.11 6.01
C PHE A 218 -8.99 6.96 7.21
N PRO A 219 -8.55 8.22 6.98
CA PRO A 219 -8.17 9.12 8.08
C PRO A 219 -9.31 9.29 9.09
N LYS A 220 -8.99 9.24 10.39
CA LYS A 220 -9.95 9.45 11.47
C LYS A 220 -10.52 10.86 11.43
N GLU A 221 -9.68 11.84 11.07
CA GLU A 221 -10.06 13.22 10.79
C GLU A 221 -10.28 13.41 9.29
N LYS A 222 -11.53 13.63 8.86
CA LYS A 222 -11.92 13.74 7.44
C LYS A 222 -11.19 14.83 6.69
N ASN A 223 -10.86 15.95 7.34
CA ASN A 223 -10.12 17.08 6.76
C ASN A 223 -8.64 16.75 6.44
N LYS A 224 -8.12 15.63 6.93
CA LYS A 224 -6.75 15.14 6.65
C LYS A 224 -6.66 14.25 5.41
N ILE A 225 -7.76 14.01 4.70
CA ILE A 225 -7.77 13.07 3.56
C ILE A 225 -6.81 13.50 2.44
N TYR A 226 -6.73 14.79 2.13
CA TYR A 226 -5.85 15.30 1.07
C TYR A 226 -4.38 15.29 1.50
N TYR A 227 -4.12 15.68 2.75
CA TYR A 227 -2.79 15.55 3.33
C TYR A 227 -2.31 14.11 3.29
N MET A 228 -3.12 13.16 3.75
CA MET A 228 -2.78 11.74 3.76
C MET A 228 -2.60 11.18 2.33
N LEU A 229 -3.41 11.63 1.37
CA LEU A 229 -3.26 11.24 -0.03
C LEU A 229 -1.93 11.73 -0.63
N ALA A 230 -1.54 12.98 -0.35
CA ALA A 230 -0.26 13.52 -0.77
C ALA A 230 0.90 12.80 -0.07
N LEU A 231 0.80 12.56 1.24
CA LEU A 231 1.79 11.82 2.01
C LEU A 231 2.03 10.42 1.43
N MET A 232 0.98 9.67 1.09
CA MET A 232 1.11 8.34 0.48
C MET A 232 1.75 8.36 -0.90
N ASN A 233 1.67 9.46 -1.64
CA ASN A 233 2.32 9.65 -2.93
C ASN A 233 3.73 10.26 -2.83
N SER A 234 4.20 10.58 -1.63
CA SER A 234 5.49 11.24 -1.41
C SER A 234 6.69 10.29 -1.55
N ASN A 235 7.84 10.87 -1.91
CA ASN A 235 9.10 10.16 -1.96
C ASN A 235 9.53 9.66 -0.57
N VAL A 236 9.20 10.42 0.48
CA VAL A 236 9.48 10.06 1.88
C VAL A 236 8.84 8.74 2.25
N ILE A 237 7.51 8.64 2.09
CA ILE A 237 6.78 7.42 2.42
C ILE A 237 7.25 6.23 1.58
N ASN A 238 7.58 6.49 0.32
CA ASN A 238 8.10 5.45 -0.56
C ASN A 238 9.43 4.89 -0.05
N LYS A 239 10.38 5.75 0.34
CA LYS A 239 11.66 5.35 0.96
C LYS A 239 11.43 4.59 2.26
N LEU A 240 10.61 5.14 3.17
CA LEU A 240 10.31 4.52 4.46
C LEU A 240 9.67 3.15 4.32
N LEU A 241 8.69 3.01 3.41
CA LEU A 241 8.07 1.71 3.16
C LEU A 241 9.04 0.69 2.59
N HIS A 242 10.00 1.09 1.75
CA HIS A 242 11.03 0.18 1.26
C HIS A 242 11.97 -0.29 2.36
N ILE A 243 12.23 0.56 3.36
CA ILE A 243 13.06 0.21 4.52
C ILE A 243 12.35 -0.82 5.40
N ILE A 244 11.09 -0.56 5.80
CA ILE A 244 10.38 -1.40 6.77
C ILE A 244 9.73 -2.65 6.14
N ASN A 245 9.56 -2.67 4.82
CA ASN A 245 8.88 -3.75 4.11
C ASN A 245 9.80 -4.47 3.13
N PRO A 246 10.44 -5.58 3.52
CA PRO A 246 11.29 -6.36 2.63
C PRO A 246 10.50 -7.23 1.65
N THR A 247 9.16 -7.31 1.79
CA THR A 247 8.32 -8.21 0.99
C THR A 247 7.87 -7.60 -0.33
N ALA A 248 7.29 -8.43 -1.20
CA ALA A 248 6.73 -8.00 -2.47
C ALA A 248 5.35 -7.31 -2.35
N ASN A 249 4.74 -7.30 -1.15
CA ASN A 249 3.40 -6.80 -0.94
C ASN A 249 3.35 -5.68 0.12
N ASN A 250 2.73 -4.57 -0.23
CA ASN A 250 2.41 -3.47 0.68
C ASN A 250 1.19 -3.86 1.54
N SER A 251 1.38 -4.68 2.57
CA SER A 251 0.27 -5.04 3.44
C SER A 251 -0.17 -3.86 4.32
N ALA A 252 -1.42 -3.91 4.78
CA ALA A 252 -1.96 -2.91 5.70
C ALA A 252 -1.09 -2.75 6.97
N ASN A 253 -0.47 -3.85 7.43
CA ASN A 253 0.38 -3.83 8.62
C ASN A 253 1.64 -2.99 8.43
N TYR A 254 2.29 -3.05 7.26
CA TYR A 254 3.45 -2.20 6.99
C TYR A 254 3.06 -0.72 6.87
N ILE A 255 1.95 -0.44 6.22
CA ILE A 255 1.46 0.94 6.09
C ILE A 255 1.10 1.54 7.45
N LYS A 256 0.49 0.76 8.35
CA LYS A 256 0.19 1.20 9.73
C LYS A 256 1.43 1.63 10.50
N GLN A 257 2.56 0.99 10.26
CA GLN A 257 3.83 1.23 10.97
C GLN A 257 4.58 2.47 10.48
N LEU A 258 4.23 3.03 9.33
CA LEU A 258 4.89 4.22 8.80
C LEU A 258 4.76 5.39 9.76
N PRO A 259 5.85 6.14 10.01
CA PRO A 259 5.81 7.36 10.80
C PRO A 259 4.83 8.37 10.24
N TYR A 260 4.06 9.00 11.11
CA TYR A 260 3.20 10.12 10.78
C TYR A 260 3.68 11.39 11.46
N ARG A 261 3.76 12.46 10.72
CA ARG A 261 4.09 13.81 11.21
C ARG A 261 2.89 14.71 11.00
N GLU A 262 2.46 15.38 12.07
CA GLU A 262 1.42 16.38 11.97
C GLU A 262 1.98 17.65 11.32
N PRO A 263 1.41 18.12 10.18
CA PRO A 263 1.87 19.34 9.52
C PRO A 263 1.44 20.58 10.30
N GLY A 264 2.25 21.63 10.28
CA GLY A 264 1.81 22.95 10.66
C GLY A 264 0.69 23.46 9.74
N TYR A 265 -0.08 24.43 10.21
CA TYR A 265 -1.27 24.93 9.50
C TYR A 265 -0.97 25.37 8.05
N GLU A 266 0.10 26.14 7.83
CA GLU A 266 0.48 26.65 6.50
C GLU A 266 0.85 25.49 5.55
N MET A 267 1.61 24.53 6.04
CA MET A 267 1.98 23.32 5.25
C MET A 267 0.74 22.52 4.87
N LEU A 268 -0.19 22.32 5.82
CA LEU A 268 -1.44 21.61 5.57
C LEU A 268 -2.27 22.32 4.49
N MET A 269 -2.42 23.62 4.59
CA MET A 269 -3.20 24.41 3.61
C MET A 269 -2.55 24.37 2.22
N LYS A 270 -1.22 24.48 2.13
CA LYS A 270 -0.51 24.40 0.86
C LYS A 270 -0.66 23.02 0.21
N ILE A 271 -0.47 21.93 0.98
CA ILE A 271 -0.65 20.55 0.49
C ILE A 271 -2.09 20.33 0.04
N ASN A 272 -3.08 20.73 0.84
CA ASN A 272 -4.49 20.58 0.46
C ASN A 272 -4.82 21.34 -0.82
N SER A 273 -4.33 22.58 -0.98
CA SER A 273 -4.49 23.36 -2.22
C SER A 273 -3.85 22.65 -3.43
N ASN A 274 -2.65 22.11 -3.26
CA ASN A 274 -1.98 21.36 -4.33
C ASN A 274 -2.76 20.11 -4.72
N VAL A 275 -3.29 19.36 -3.73
CA VAL A 275 -4.09 18.16 -4.00
C VAL A 275 -5.39 18.52 -4.72
N VAL A 276 -6.09 19.60 -4.30
CA VAL A 276 -7.29 20.07 -5.01
C VAL A 276 -6.97 20.39 -6.47
N LYS A 277 -5.88 21.13 -6.74
CA LYS A 277 -5.44 21.40 -8.12
C LYS A 277 -5.22 20.12 -8.92
N ILE A 278 -4.56 19.12 -8.31
CA ILE A 278 -4.34 17.83 -8.98
C ILE A 278 -5.68 17.14 -9.28
N LEU A 279 -6.61 17.14 -8.34
CA LEU A 279 -7.90 16.45 -8.50
C LEU A 279 -8.79 17.06 -9.60
N ASP A 280 -8.51 18.32 -10.01
CA ASP A 280 -9.17 19.00 -11.12
C ASP A 280 -8.48 18.76 -12.47
N MET A 281 -7.33 18.06 -12.50
CA MET A 281 -6.59 17.75 -13.71
C MET A 281 -7.08 16.45 -14.35
N ASN A 282 -6.85 16.32 -15.66
CA ASN A 282 -7.08 15.07 -16.37
C ASN A 282 -5.88 14.12 -16.17
N PRO A 283 -6.09 12.92 -15.59
CA PRO A 283 -4.99 12.01 -15.28
C PRO A 283 -4.30 11.41 -16.52
N GLU A 284 -4.84 11.59 -17.72
CA GLU A 284 -4.25 11.07 -18.96
C GLU A 284 -3.45 12.13 -19.72
N THR A 285 -3.93 13.38 -19.72
CA THR A 285 -3.32 14.46 -20.51
C THR A 285 -2.45 15.40 -19.69
N ASP A 286 -2.66 15.51 -18.39
CA ASP A 286 -1.96 16.45 -17.51
C ASP A 286 -0.88 15.76 -16.63
N ILE A 287 -0.34 14.62 -17.05
CA ILE A 287 0.63 13.82 -16.26
C ILE A 287 1.79 14.68 -15.76
N ASP A 288 2.43 15.46 -16.64
CA ASP A 288 3.58 16.29 -16.28
C ASP A 288 3.21 17.39 -15.28
N LYS A 289 2.01 17.96 -15.39
CA LYS A 289 1.52 18.97 -14.44
C LYS A 289 1.24 18.33 -13.06
N ILE A 290 0.65 17.14 -13.06
CA ILE A 290 0.41 16.37 -11.82
C ILE A 290 1.74 16.07 -11.12
N GLU A 291 2.73 15.59 -11.86
CA GLU A 291 4.06 15.31 -11.29
C GLU A 291 4.77 16.58 -10.80
N ALA A 292 4.63 17.70 -11.50
CA ALA A 292 5.19 18.98 -11.06
C ALA A 292 4.59 19.45 -9.72
N VAL A 293 3.26 19.37 -9.56
CA VAL A 293 2.60 19.72 -8.30
C VAL A 293 2.91 18.69 -7.19
N ASN A 294 3.04 17.40 -7.53
CA ASN A 294 3.49 16.38 -6.59
C ASN A 294 4.91 16.66 -6.09
N GLU A 295 5.80 17.18 -6.94
CA GLU A 295 7.15 17.55 -6.55
C GLU A 295 7.18 18.76 -5.58
N GLU A 296 6.24 19.69 -5.71
CA GLU A 296 6.05 20.73 -4.68
C GLU A 296 5.67 20.11 -3.32
N ASN A 297 4.79 19.11 -3.31
CA ASN A 297 4.43 18.39 -2.08
C ASN A 297 5.64 17.62 -1.51
N ASN A 298 6.46 16.99 -2.36
CA ASN A 298 7.67 16.29 -1.94
C ASN A 298 8.62 17.21 -1.17
N LYS A 299 8.86 18.43 -1.65
CA LYS A 299 9.69 19.42 -0.96
C LYS A 299 9.18 19.73 0.44
N ILE A 300 7.86 19.81 0.62
CA ILE A 300 7.25 20.03 1.95
C ILE A 300 7.47 18.82 2.85
N PHE A 301 7.27 17.61 2.32
CA PHE A 301 7.49 16.39 3.09
C PHE A 301 8.97 16.15 3.40
N ASP A 302 9.91 16.48 2.50
CA ASP A 302 11.34 16.38 2.76
C ASP A 302 11.74 17.27 3.95
N LEU A 303 11.18 18.49 4.07
CA LEU A 303 11.37 19.35 5.23
C LEU A 303 10.75 18.78 6.51
N LEU A 304 9.52 18.24 6.41
CA LEU A 304 8.78 17.70 7.56
C LEU A 304 9.42 16.42 8.12
N TYR A 305 10.13 15.67 7.29
CA TYR A 305 10.77 14.39 7.62
C TYR A 305 12.30 14.45 7.52
N GLN A 306 12.91 15.65 7.55
CA GLN A 306 14.35 15.84 7.36
C GLN A 306 15.23 15.08 8.36
N ASP A 307 14.69 14.78 9.55
CA ASP A 307 15.35 14.02 10.61
C ASP A 307 15.40 12.50 10.35
N ILE A 308 14.62 11.99 9.37
CA ILE A 308 14.52 10.57 9.04
C ILE A 308 15.21 10.24 7.70
N LEU A 309 15.32 11.21 6.80
CA LEU A 309 15.86 11.03 5.45
C LEU A 309 17.36 11.18 5.37
#